data_d76a78daed3d0c2bf428fadb3902a89d
#
_entry.id   d76a78daed3d0c2bf428fadb3902a89d
#
_cell.length_a   1.000
_cell.length_b   1.000
_cell.length_c   1.000
_cell.angle_alpha   90.00
_cell.angle_beta   90.00
_cell.angle_gamma   90.00
#
_symmetry.space_group_name_H-M   'P 1'
#
loop_
_entity.id
_entity.type
_entity.pdbx_description
1 polymer ?
#
loop_
_entity_poly.entity_id
_entity_poly.type
_entity_poly.pdbx_seq_one_letter_code
_entity_poly.pdbx_strand_id
1 'polypeptide(L)'
;MNVAKVDLGRHLFYDACLSGNGTLACSGCHAPDRAFTDNRALGRGATGQNHPRNTPTLINAAYQATLDWANPASRTLEQQMHTPLFNTTPIEMGVNDANREQVLQRLKDDAQYPARFAAAFHGEPAPLHWDNVIKAIAAFERTLISAGSRYDQAQAGQITLSAQEQRGQQLFFGPKALCASCHGGPNLGGALASAGGSIGTPAFHNIGMFNIGGTGDYPEPNRGLFELTGAAADMGQFRAPSLRNAELTAPYFHDGSAPTLEAAVQVHVQHGREVGNGLYAGDVRANPFKDPLIDRIDLSEADQADLVAFLKTLTDASVASHPRFANPFAP
;
A
#
# COMPACT_ATOMS: atom_id res chain seq x y z
N MET A 1 9.47 16.79 12.34
CA MET A 1 9.98 16.62 10.97
C MET A 1 10.79 17.85 10.58
N ASN A 2 11.98 17.71 9.98
CA ASN A 2 12.79 18.80 9.45
C ASN A 2 13.43 18.37 8.11
N VAL A 3 13.96 19.31 7.34
CA VAL A 3 14.51 19.07 6.00
C VAL A 3 15.67 18.05 6.01
N ALA A 4 16.59 18.16 6.97
CA ALA A 4 17.74 17.25 7.10
C ALA A 4 17.29 15.81 7.39
N LYS A 5 16.21 15.63 8.20
CA LYS A 5 15.65 14.31 8.49
C LYS A 5 14.99 13.68 7.24
N VAL A 6 14.27 14.49 6.45
CA VAL A 6 13.67 14.02 5.18
C VAL A 6 14.77 13.63 4.18
N ASP A 7 15.82 14.43 4.06
CA ASP A 7 16.94 14.13 3.16
C ASP A 7 17.70 12.86 3.59
N LEU A 8 17.98 12.71 4.89
CA LEU A 8 18.55 11.47 5.42
C LEU A 8 17.65 10.27 5.12
N GLY A 9 16.33 10.40 5.37
CA GLY A 9 15.37 9.33 5.11
C GLY A 9 15.32 8.93 3.63
N ARG A 10 15.43 9.91 2.72
CA ARG A 10 15.52 9.64 1.28
C ARG A 10 16.77 8.84 0.94
N HIS A 11 17.94 9.17 1.47
CA HIS A 11 19.16 8.39 1.23
C HIS A 11 19.01 6.96 1.77
N LEU A 12 18.54 6.80 3.01
CA LEU A 12 18.32 5.49 3.61
C LEU A 12 17.30 4.63 2.82
N PHE A 13 16.25 5.23 2.29
CA PHE A 13 15.23 4.54 1.49
C PHE A 13 15.79 3.94 0.18
N TYR A 14 16.78 4.58 -0.42
CA TYR A 14 17.40 4.13 -1.67
C TYR A 14 18.67 3.33 -1.47
N ASP A 15 19.16 3.19 -0.23
CA ASP A 15 20.42 2.51 0.05
C ASP A 15 20.21 1.04 0.41
N ALA A 16 20.82 0.15 -0.38
CA ALA A 16 20.78 -1.28 -0.15
C ALA A 16 21.54 -1.73 1.11
N CYS A 17 22.45 -0.89 1.64
CA CYS A 17 23.24 -1.21 2.82
C CYS A 17 22.38 -1.46 4.08
N LEU A 18 21.10 -0.99 4.07
CA LEU A 18 20.14 -1.24 5.16
C LEU A 18 19.61 -2.67 5.23
N SER A 19 19.69 -3.45 4.16
CA SER A 19 19.28 -4.87 4.27
C SER A 19 20.35 -5.72 4.96
N GLY A 20 19.92 -6.82 5.57
CA GLY A 20 20.82 -7.71 6.32
C GLY A 20 22.00 -8.19 5.50
N ASN A 21 21.80 -8.48 4.21
CA ASN A 21 22.82 -8.92 3.26
C ASN A 21 23.36 -7.80 2.33
N GLY A 22 22.88 -6.56 2.43
CA GLY A 22 23.35 -5.43 1.62
C GLY A 22 22.87 -5.45 0.16
N THR A 23 21.79 -6.15 -0.18
CA THR A 23 21.36 -6.35 -1.58
C THR A 23 20.03 -5.69 -1.94
N LEU A 24 19.24 -5.26 -0.97
CA LEU A 24 17.90 -4.72 -1.17
C LEU A 24 17.73 -3.37 -0.48
N ALA A 25 17.27 -2.37 -1.22
CA ALA A 25 16.78 -1.11 -0.69
C ALA A 25 15.23 -1.10 -0.62
N CYS A 26 14.64 -0.18 0.16
CA CYS A 26 13.18 0.00 0.18
C CYS A 26 12.62 0.30 -1.22
N SER A 27 13.36 1.08 -2.01
CA SER A 27 13.05 1.38 -3.42
C SER A 27 13.03 0.17 -4.35
N GLY A 28 13.56 -0.98 -3.94
CA GLY A 28 13.49 -2.23 -4.70
C GLY A 28 12.09 -2.83 -4.74
N CYS A 29 11.26 -2.53 -3.73
CA CYS A 29 9.84 -2.89 -3.66
C CYS A 29 8.92 -1.67 -3.82
N HIS A 30 9.42 -0.47 -3.60
CA HIS A 30 8.65 0.78 -3.67
C HIS A 30 9.27 1.75 -4.69
N ALA A 31 9.13 1.43 -5.99
CA ALA A 31 9.71 2.19 -7.08
C ALA A 31 8.88 3.44 -7.44
N PRO A 32 9.48 4.63 -7.58
CA PRO A 32 8.75 5.87 -7.87
C PRO A 32 7.92 5.84 -9.15
N ASP A 33 8.44 5.24 -10.22
CA ASP A 33 7.77 5.09 -11.52
C ASP A 33 6.56 4.14 -11.49
N ARG A 34 6.37 3.45 -10.38
CA ARG A 34 5.24 2.55 -10.09
C ARG A 34 4.37 3.08 -8.94
N ALA A 35 4.34 4.38 -8.75
CA ALA A 35 3.69 5.00 -7.60
C ALA A 35 4.09 4.35 -6.26
N PHE A 36 5.36 3.99 -6.11
CA PHE A 36 5.95 3.34 -4.95
C PHE A 36 5.37 1.96 -4.65
N THR A 37 5.17 1.13 -5.70
CA THR A 37 4.97 -0.32 -5.66
C THR A 37 6.06 -1.02 -6.48
N ASP A 38 6.02 -2.36 -6.63
CA ASP A 38 7.05 -3.13 -7.34
C ASP A 38 6.59 -3.78 -8.66
N ASN A 39 5.32 -3.62 -9.03
CA ASN A 39 4.72 -4.22 -10.23
C ASN A 39 4.79 -5.76 -10.27
N ARG A 40 4.82 -6.41 -9.11
CA ARG A 40 4.80 -7.87 -8.95
C ARG A 40 3.54 -8.29 -8.23
N ALA A 41 3.08 -9.51 -8.48
CA ALA A 41 1.98 -10.07 -7.71
C ALA A 41 2.33 -10.16 -6.22
N LEU A 42 3.56 -10.59 -5.93
CA LEU A 42 4.08 -10.72 -4.57
C LEU A 42 5.44 -10.03 -4.48
N GLY A 43 5.65 -9.23 -3.45
CA GLY A 43 6.94 -8.59 -3.15
C GLY A 43 8.04 -9.63 -2.93
N ARG A 44 9.31 -9.23 -3.09
CA ARG A 44 10.45 -10.14 -2.94
C ARG A 44 11.49 -9.57 -1.97
N GLY A 45 11.74 -10.30 -0.89
CA GLY A 45 12.70 -9.91 0.13
C GLY A 45 14.17 -10.08 -0.26
N ALA A 46 15.07 -9.58 0.58
CA ALA A 46 16.53 -9.58 0.39
C ALA A 46 17.12 -11.00 0.24
N THR A 47 16.49 -12.02 0.81
CA THR A 47 16.89 -13.43 0.68
C THR A 47 16.36 -14.09 -0.59
N GLY A 48 15.59 -13.37 -1.40
CA GLY A 48 14.95 -13.89 -2.61
C GLY A 48 13.63 -14.61 -2.38
N GLN A 49 13.14 -14.69 -1.15
CA GLN A 49 11.81 -15.23 -0.83
C GLN A 49 10.71 -14.26 -1.24
N ASN A 50 9.61 -14.80 -1.72
CA ASN A 50 8.42 -13.99 -1.99
C ASN A 50 7.72 -13.63 -0.68
N HIS A 51 7.28 -12.39 -0.57
CA HIS A 51 6.31 -11.98 0.43
C HIS A 51 4.95 -12.62 0.09
N PRO A 52 4.11 -12.97 1.07
CA PRO A 52 2.80 -13.59 0.79
C PRO A 52 1.79 -12.61 0.16
N ARG A 53 2.08 -11.30 0.17
CA ARG A 53 1.17 -10.24 -0.27
C ARG A 53 1.82 -9.29 -1.26
N ASN A 54 0.95 -8.65 -2.04
CA ASN A 54 1.31 -7.58 -2.96
C ASN A 54 1.86 -6.36 -2.19
N THR A 55 2.82 -5.66 -2.79
CA THR A 55 3.43 -4.46 -2.24
C THR A 55 2.47 -3.27 -2.33
N PRO A 56 1.97 -2.71 -1.21
CA PRO A 56 1.10 -1.54 -1.23
C PRO A 56 1.87 -0.28 -1.61
N THR A 57 1.16 0.68 -2.21
CA THR A 57 1.73 2.01 -2.48
C THR A 57 2.04 2.77 -1.19
N LEU A 58 3.17 3.51 -1.19
CA LEU A 58 3.51 4.46 -0.13
C LEU A 58 2.93 5.87 -0.37
N ILE A 59 2.30 6.09 -1.53
CA ILE A 59 1.69 7.38 -1.82
C ILE A 59 0.58 7.68 -0.82
N ASN A 60 0.65 8.87 -0.22
CA ASN A 60 -0.27 9.33 0.80
C ASN A 60 -0.40 8.39 2.02
N ALA A 61 0.58 7.49 2.26
CA ALA A 61 0.56 6.56 3.38
C ALA A 61 0.44 7.29 4.74
N ALA A 62 1.00 8.48 4.86
CA ALA A 62 0.89 9.31 6.06
C ALA A 62 -0.55 9.65 6.46
N TYR A 63 -1.49 9.57 5.54
CA TYR A 63 -2.92 9.86 5.78
C TYR A 63 -3.78 8.60 5.93
N GLN A 64 -3.21 7.41 5.88
CA GLN A 64 -3.96 6.17 6.09
C GLN A 64 -4.09 5.88 7.59
N ALA A 65 -5.28 5.52 8.04
CA ALA A 65 -5.54 5.20 9.44
C ALA A 65 -4.93 3.86 9.88
N THR A 66 -4.69 2.95 8.94
CA THR A 66 -3.94 1.70 9.10
C THR A 66 -3.08 1.47 7.86
N LEU A 67 -1.91 0.88 8.01
CA LEU A 67 -0.90 0.83 6.95
C LEU A 67 -0.79 -0.57 6.30
N ASP A 68 -0.90 -1.64 7.07
CA ASP A 68 -0.81 -3.00 6.56
C ASP A 68 -2.13 -3.49 5.94
N TRP A 69 -2.05 -4.55 5.12
CA TRP A 69 -3.21 -5.15 4.48
C TRP A 69 -4.27 -5.66 5.47
N ALA A 70 -3.85 -6.21 6.62
CA ALA A 70 -4.76 -6.88 7.56
C ALA A 70 -4.35 -6.69 9.03
N ASN A 71 -3.65 -5.60 9.38
CA ASN A 71 -3.26 -5.31 10.76
C ASN A 71 -3.77 -3.94 11.20
N PRO A 72 -4.82 -3.89 12.03
CA PRO A 72 -5.40 -2.63 12.53
C PRO A 72 -4.50 -1.89 13.53
N ALA A 73 -3.48 -2.54 14.08
CA ALA A 73 -2.55 -1.93 15.04
C ALA A 73 -1.43 -1.13 14.37
N SER A 74 -1.15 -1.36 13.09
CA SER A 74 -0.14 -0.63 12.32
C SER A 74 -0.66 0.75 11.90
N ARG A 75 -0.48 1.77 12.74
CA ARG A 75 -1.10 3.09 12.60
C ARG A 75 -0.14 4.22 12.29
N THR A 76 1.15 4.03 12.52
CA THR A 76 2.18 5.03 12.20
C THR A 76 3.22 4.41 11.30
N LEU A 77 3.84 5.23 10.45
CA LEU A 77 4.92 4.77 9.57
C LEU A 77 6.07 4.18 10.36
N GLU A 78 6.36 4.74 11.55
CA GLU A 78 7.40 4.21 12.44
C GLU A 78 7.05 2.81 12.96
N GLN A 79 5.80 2.54 13.32
CA GLN A 79 5.37 1.19 13.74
C GLN A 79 5.43 0.21 12.58
N GLN A 80 4.95 0.61 11.42
CA GLN A 80 4.93 -0.23 10.22
C GLN A 80 6.34 -0.61 9.77
N MET A 81 7.30 0.31 9.85
CA MET A 81 8.69 0.11 9.44
C MET A 81 9.39 -1.05 10.16
N HIS A 82 8.93 -1.43 11.36
CA HIS A 82 9.46 -2.60 12.06
C HIS A 82 9.22 -3.90 11.30
N THR A 83 8.11 -4.01 10.58
CA THR A 83 7.76 -5.19 9.79
C THR A 83 8.78 -5.43 8.67
N PRO A 84 8.98 -4.54 7.69
CA PRO A 84 9.93 -4.79 6.61
C PRO A 84 11.39 -4.88 7.08
N LEU A 85 11.78 -4.19 8.14
CA LEU A 85 13.16 -4.25 8.63
C LEU A 85 13.46 -5.56 9.38
N PHE A 86 12.60 -5.97 10.32
CA PHE A 86 12.97 -6.95 11.35
C PHE A 86 12.16 -8.25 11.33
N ASN A 87 11.12 -8.37 10.52
CA ASN A 87 10.38 -9.63 10.44
C ASN A 87 11.26 -10.77 9.90
N THR A 88 11.08 -11.92 10.53
CA THR A 88 11.77 -13.18 10.15
C THR A 88 10.85 -14.08 9.32
N THR A 89 9.56 -13.80 9.26
CA THR A 89 8.56 -14.53 8.49
C THR A 89 7.39 -13.62 8.12
N PRO A 90 7.27 -13.19 6.86
CA PRO A 90 8.27 -13.30 5.80
C PRO A 90 9.50 -12.41 6.05
N ILE A 91 10.64 -12.76 5.43
CA ILE A 91 11.83 -11.92 5.45
C ILE A 91 11.74 -10.90 4.32
N GLU A 92 11.79 -9.59 4.65
CA GLU A 92 11.91 -8.51 3.68
C GLU A 92 13.33 -7.96 3.64
N MET A 93 13.69 -7.03 4.52
CA MET A 93 15.07 -6.48 4.58
C MET A 93 16.07 -7.42 5.25
N GLY A 94 15.61 -8.41 6.02
CA GLY A 94 16.45 -9.44 6.61
C GLY A 94 17.36 -8.99 7.75
N VAL A 95 17.03 -7.89 8.39
CA VAL A 95 17.72 -7.44 9.61
C VAL A 95 17.21 -8.25 10.81
N ASN A 96 18.12 -8.76 11.62
CA ASN A 96 17.78 -9.57 12.79
C ASN A 96 18.84 -9.36 13.90
N ASP A 97 18.66 -10.00 15.05
CA ASP A 97 19.55 -9.81 16.19
C ASP A 97 21.01 -10.20 15.92
N ALA A 98 21.26 -11.12 14.97
CA ALA A 98 22.61 -11.54 14.63
C ALA A 98 23.36 -10.53 13.74
N ASN A 99 22.65 -9.70 12.96
CA ASN A 99 23.27 -8.80 11.97
C ASN A 99 22.95 -7.31 12.18
N ARG A 100 22.01 -6.95 13.07
CA ARG A 100 21.55 -5.58 13.24
C ARG A 100 22.67 -4.56 13.56
N GLU A 101 23.65 -4.96 14.37
CA GLU A 101 24.80 -4.11 14.69
C GLU A 101 25.76 -3.97 13.51
N GLN A 102 25.94 -5.03 12.72
CA GLN A 102 26.75 -4.98 11.50
C GLN A 102 26.12 -4.03 10.45
N VAL A 103 24.81 -4.04 10.33
CA VAL A 103 24.10 -3.11 9.42
C VAL A 103 24.29 -1.66 9.88
N LEU A 104 24.13 -1.36 11.17
CA LEU A 104 24.43 -0.02 11.70
C LEU A 104 25.90 0.37 11.51
N GLN A 105 26.83 -0.60 11.63
CA GLN A 105 28.26 -0.33 11.43
C GLN A 105 28.56 0.08 9.98
N ARG A 106 27.88 -0.50 8.97
CA ARG A 106 28.01 -0.06 7.57
C ARG A 106 27.68 1.43 7.42
N LEU A 107 26.62 1.90 8.09
CA LEU A 107 26.25 3.32 8.09
C LEU A 107 27.26 4.19 8.83
N LYS A 108 27.86 3.69 9.92
CA LYS A 108 28.88 4.43 10.68
C LYS A 108 30.19 4.57 9.91
N ASP A 109 30.51 3.58 9.10
CA ASP A 109 31.76 3.52 8.29
C ASP A 109 31.63 4.31 7.00
N ASP A 110 30.38 4.66 6.58
CA ASP A 110 30.16 5.51 5.41
C ASP A 110 30.55 6.97 5.69
N ALA A 111 31.18 7.61 4.70
CA ALA A 111 31.69 8.97 4.85
C ALA A 111 30.61 10.05 5.06
N GLN A 112 29.37 9.78 4.67
CA GLN A 112 28.29 10.79 4.66
C GLN A 112 27.28 10.60 5.78
N TYR A 113 26.94 9.35 6.16
CA TYR A 113 25.86 9.09 7.12
C TYR A 113 26.10 9.68 8.51
N PRO A 114 27.30 9.63 9.13
CA PRO A 114 27.49 10.25 10.43
C PRO A 114 27.14 11.74 10.47
N ALA A 115 27.55 12.49 9.44
CA ALA A 115 27.22 13.93 9.33
C ALA A 115 25.72 14.16 9.06
N ARG A 116 25.08 13.33 8.21
CA ARG A 116 23.65 13.42 7.94
C ARG A 116 22.79 13.12 9.17
N PHE A 117 23.16 12.10 9.96
CA PHE A 117 22.48 11.80 11.21
C PHE A 117 22.63 12.93 12.23
N ALA A 118 23.83 13.49 12.40
CA ALA A 118 24.06 14.64 13.28
C ALA A 118 23.22 15.87 12.88
N ALA A 119 23.08 16.14 11.58
CA ALA A 119 22.24 17.23 11.08
C ALA A 119 20.73 16.97 11.26
N ALA A 120 20.30 15.72 11.05
CA ALA A 120 18.89 15.33 11.16
C ALA A 120 18.38 15.29 12.61
N PHE A 121 19.24 14.92 13.55
CA PHE A 121 18.95 14.72 14.97
C PHE A 121 19.86 15.62 15.85
N HIS A 122 19.88 16.90 15.53
CA HIS A 122 20.70 17.89 16.21
C HIS A 122 20.48 17.85 17.73
N GLY A 123 21.58 17.83 18.48
CA GLY A 123 21.57 17.79 19.95
C GLY A 123 21.53 16.39 20.57
N GLU A 124 21.40 15.34 19.76
CA GLU A 124 21.48 13.97 20.23
C GLU A 124 22.95 13.48 20.18
N PRO A 125 23.55 13.00 21.30
CA PRO A 125 24.98 12.69 21.36
C PRO A 125 25.42 11.53 20.45
N ALA A 126 24.55 10.56 20.21
CA ALA A 126 24.83 9.38 19.37
C ALA A 126 23.63 9.08 18.47
N PRO A 127 23.36 9.92 17.45
CA PRO A 127 22.12 9.87 16.69
C PRO A 127 21.98 8.67 15.73
N LEU A 128 23.06 7.92 15.47
CA LEU A 128 23.04 6.80 14.54
C LEU A 128 22.66 5.49 15.26
N HIS A 129 21.35 5.24 15.33
CA HIS A 129 20.74 4.02 15.86
C HIS A 129 19.40 3.74 15.17
N TRP A 130 18.84 2.55 15.36
CA TRP A 130 17.67 2.08 14.61
C TRP A 130 16.44 2.97 14.72
N ASP A 131 16.11 3.50 15.88
CA ASP A 131 14.95 4.37 16.04
C ASP A 131 15.06 5.63 15.16
N ASN A 132 16.27 6.17 15.00
CA ASN A 132 16.50 7.34 14.16
C ASN A 132 16.57 6.97 12.67
N VAL A 133 17.03 5.78 12.30
CA VAL A 133 16.86 5.22 10.94
C VAL A 133 15.38 5.18 10.57
N ILE A 134 14.56 4.55 11.41
CA ILE A 134 13.11 4.45 11.24
C ILE A 134 12.46 5.82 11.13
N LYS A 135 12.74 6.73 12.06
CA LYS A 135 12.19 8.09 12.06
C LYS A 135 12.59 8.91 10.83
N ALA A 136 13.78 8.68 10.30
CA ALA A 136 14.24 9.37 9.10
C ALA A 136 13.50 8.85 7.85
N ILE A 137 13.41 7.53 7.65
CA ILE A 137 12.69 6.94 6.53
C ILE A 137 11.22 7.33 6.60
N ALA A 138 10.57 7.21 7.75
CA ALA A 138 9.19 7.65 7.96
C ALA A 138 8.98 9.15 7.66
N ALA A 139 9.98 10.00 7.94
CA ALA A 139 9.91 11.41 7.58
C ALA A 139 9.97 11.63 6.06
N PHE A 140 10.72 10.83 5.32
CA PHE A 140 10.72 10.86 3.86
C PHE A 140 9.38 10.34 3.30
N GLU A 141 8.89 9.19 3.76
CA GLU A 141 7.61 8.63 3.32
C GLU A 141 6.43 9.59 3.53
N ARG A 142 6.44 10.38 4.62
CA ARG A 142 5.45 11.45 4.84
C ARG A 142 5.45 12.53 3.78
N THR A 143 6.50 12.66 2.98
CA THR A 143 6.56 13.63 1.88
C THR A 143 6.02 13.08 0.56
N LEU A 144 5.72 11.78 0.47
CA LEU A 144 5.22 11.13 -0.74
C LEU A 144 3.72 11.46 -0.93
N ILE A 145 3.46 12.69 -1.33
CA ILE A 145 2.11 13.24 -1.46
C ILE A 145 1.73 13.33 -2.94
N SER A 146 0.57 12.76 -3.27
CA SER A 146 -0.12 12.89 -4.55
C SER A 146 -1.45 13.64 -4.34
N ALA A 147 -1.55 14.82 -4.92
CA ALA A 147 -2.72 15.69 -4.83
C ALA A 147 -2.89 16.55 -6.11
N GLY A 148 -2.22 16.17 -7.21
CA GLY A 148 -2.23 16.88 -8.47
C GLY A 148 -2.91 16.12 -9.62
N SER A 149 -3.67 15.07 -9.33
CA SER A 149 -4.37 14.28 -10.34
C SER A 149 -5.42 15.10 -11.10
N ARG A 150 -5.87 14.60 -12.27
CA ARG A 150 -6.96 15.23 -13.02
C ARG A 150 -8.24 15.37 -12.18
N TYR A 151 -8.52 14.39 -11.32
CA TYR A 151 -9.60 14.46 -10.36
C TYR A 151 -9.42 15.63 -9.38
N ASP A 152 -8.22 15.81 -8.80
CA ASP A 152 -7.95 16.93 -7.88
C ASP A 152 -8.08 18.28 -8.58
N GLN A 153 -7.56 18.40 -9.80
CA GLN A 153 -7.69 19.61 -10.61
C GLN A 153 -9.15 19.93 -10.95
N ALA A 154 -9.96 18.91 -11.22
CA ALA A 154 -11.40 19.09 -11.46
C ALA A 154 -12.13 19.51 -10.19
N GLN A 155 -11.81 18.93 -9.03
CA GLN A 155 -12.36 19.33 -7.73
C GLN A 155 -11.98 20.79 -7.37
N ALA A 156 -10.80 21.24 -7.80
CA ALA A 156 -10.36 22.63 -7.64
C ALA A 156 -10.94 23.59 -8.71
N GLY A 157 -11.78 23.10 -9.65
CA GLY A 157 -12.37 23.90 -10.73
C GLY A 157 -11.39 24.34 -11.81
N GLN A 158 -10.19 23.73 -11.88
CA GLN A 158 -9.15 24.07 -12.83
C GLN A 158 -9.36 23.43 -14.22
N ILE A 159 -9.99 22.27 -14.24
CA ILE A 159 -10.35 21.55 -15.47
C ILE A 159 -11.76 20.97 -15.36
N THR A 160 -12.30 20.53 -16.49
CA THR A 160 -13.53 19.75 -16.55
C THR A 160 -13.18 18.30 -16.95
N LEU A 161 -13.70 17.31 -16.24
CA LEU A 161 -13.63 15.92 -16.64
C LEU A 161 -14.47 15.69 -17.91
N SER A 162 -14.05 14.73 -18.75
CA SER A 162 -14.84 14.31 -19.90
C SER A 162 -16.21 13.75 -19.47
N ALA A 163 -17.16 13.67 -20.38
CA ALA A 163 -18.48 13.11 -20.08
C ALA A 163 -18.39 11.65 -19.57
N GLN A 164 -17.45 10.88 -20.08
CA GLN A 164 -17.20 9.50 -19.64
C GLN A 164 -16.64 9.46 -18.20
N GLU A 165 -15.63 10.27 -17.90
CA GLU A 165 -15.04 10.38 -16.57
C GLU A 165 -16.07 10.86 -15.53
N GLN A 166 -16.95 11.79 -15.91
CA GLN A 166 -18.03 12.27 -15.04
C GLN A 166 -19.07 11.19 -14.72
N ARG A 167 -19.47 10.37 -15.73
CA ARG A 167 -20.36 9.22 -15.47
C ARG A 167 -19.69 8.21 -14.56
N GLY A 168 -18.40 7.91 -14.77
CA GLY A 168 -17.63 7.04 -13.89
C GLY A 168 -17.54 7.58 -12.46
N GLN A 169 -17.35 8.89 -12.29
CA GLN A 169 -17.37 9.55 -10.98
C GLN A 169 -18.74 9.39 -10.29
N GLN A 170 -19.85 9.60 -11.04
CA GLN A 170 -21.19 9.42 -10.50
C GLN A 170 -21.46 7.97 -10.08
N LEU A 171 -20.98 7.00 -10.85
CA LEU A 171 -21.05 5.58 -10.49
C LEU A 171 -20.26 5.29 -9.21
N PHE A 172 -19.03 5.78 -9.12
CA PHE A 172 -18.13 5.54 -7.98
C PHE A 172 -18.75 6.02 -6.65
N PHE A 173 -19.30 7.22 -6.62
CA PHE A 173 -19.93 7.81 -5.44
C PHE A 173 -21.43 7.47 -5.30
N GLY A 174 -22.00 6.80 -6.30
CA GLY A 174 -23.43 6.51 -6.38
C GLY A 174 -23.82 5.16 -5.77
N PRO A 175 -25.12 4.89 -5.69
CA PRO A 175 -25.67 3.68 -5.07
C PRO A 175 -25.57 2.42 -5.96
N LYS A 176 -25.16 2.55 -7.23
CA LYS A 176 -25.07 1.44 -8.17
C LYS A 176 -23.75 0.67 -8.04
N ALA A 177 -22.62 1.38 -7.94
CA ALA A 177 -21.29 0.79 -7.82
C ALA A 177 -20.82 0.65 -6.37
N LEU A 178 -21.31 1.48 -5.45
CA LEU A 178 -21.02 1.46 -4.01
C LEU A 178 -19.52 1.57 -3.62
N CYS A 179 -18.65 1.95 -4.57
CA CYS A 179 -17.20 1.99 -4.37
C CYS A 179 -16.79 2.88 -3.19
N ALA A 180 -17.43 4.05 -3.06
CA ALA A 180 -17.14 5.01 -2.00
C ALA A 180 -17.52 4.51 -0.59
N SER A 181 -18.29 3.41 -0.46
CA SER A 181 -18.62 2.79 0.83
C SER A 181 -17.38 2.22 1.52
N CYS A 182 -16.42 1.69 0.74
CA CYS A 182 -15.14 1.19 1.22
C CYS A 182 -13.97 2.14 0.84
N HIS A 183 -14.01 2.71 -0.37
CA HIS A 183 -13.00 3.63 -0.91
C HIS A 183 -13.43 5.09 -0.79
N GLY A 184 -13.94 5.50 0.36
CA GLY A 184 -14.35 6.88 0.62
C GLY A 184 -13.19 7.78 1.06
N GLY A 185 -13.56 9.04 1.36
CA GLY A 185 -12.66 10.06 1.88
C GLY A 185 -11.65 10.62 0.86
N PRO A 186 -10.88 11.63 1.23
CA PRO A 186 -9.94 12.31 0.33
C PRO A 186 -8.84 11.42 -0.25
N ASN A 187 -8.48 10.37 0.48
CA ASN A 187 -7.47 9.41 0.03
C ASN A 187 -8.08 8.22 -0.74
N LEU A 188 -9.41 8.18 -0.91
CA LEU A 188 -10.13 7.09 -1.58
C LEU A 188 -9.72 5.70 -1.08
N GLY A 189 -9.56 5.58 0.24
CA GLY A 189 -9.12 4.35 0.93
C GLY A 189 -9.71 4.22 2.34
N GLY A 190 -10.88 4.86 2.59
CA GLY A 190 -11.61 4.78 3.86
C GLY A 190 -11.10 5.75 4.91
N ALA A 191 -10.92 5.26 6.14
CA ALA A 191 -10.54 6.06 7.29
C ALA A 191 -9.17 6.74 7.13
N LEU A 192 -9.04 7.96 7.66
CA LEU A 192 -7.84 8.79 7.58
C LEU A 192 -7.14 8.89 8.93
N ALA A 193 -5.80 8.94 8.90
CA ALA A 193 -5.01 9.32 10.07
C ALA A 193 -5.17 10.82 10.37
N SER A 194 -5.21 11.17 11.65
CA SER A 194 -5.21 12.54 12.13
C SER A 194 -4.34 12.68 13.37
N ALA A 195 -4.01 13.92 13.76
CA ALA A 195 -3.22 14.20 14.96
C ALA A 195 -3.86 13.66 16.26
N GLY A 196 -5.17 13.49 16.28
CA GLY A 196 -5.94 12.98 17.43
C GLY A 196 -6.38 11.51 17.32
N GLY A 197 -5.86 10.78 16.31
CA GLY A 197 -6.27 9.38 16.05
C GLY A 197 -6.68 9.14 14.59
N SER A 198 -7.93 8.72 14.34
CA SER A 198 -8.44 8.54 13.00
C SER A 198 -9.74 9.32 12.77
N ILE A 199 -9.94 9.79 11.54
CA ILE A 199 -11.22 10.28 11.04
C ILE A 199 -11.91 9.11 10.35
N GLY A 200 -13.05 8.69 10.88
CA GLY A 200 -13.71 7.43 10.51
C GLY A 200 -13.09 6.22 11.22
N THR A 201 -13.79 5.09 11.13
CA THR A 201 -13.34 3.82 11.70
C THR A 201 -12.60 3.02 10.62
N PRO A 202 -11.35 2.58 10.86
CA PRO A 202 -10.71 1.64 9.96
C PRO A 202 -11.56 0.39 9.79
N ALA A 203 -11.84 0.04 8.55
CA ALA A 203 -12.66 -1.12 8.21
C ALA A 203 -11.85 -2.09 7.33
N PHE A 204 -12.20 -3.36 7.46
CA PHE A 204 -11.64 -4.45 6.68
C PHE A 204 -12.80 -5.19 6.02
N HIS A 205 -12.62 -5.62 4.80
CA HIS A 205 -13.68 -6.18 3.98
C HIS A 205 -13.23 -7.48 3.31
N ASN A 206 -14.11 -8.47 3.29
CA ASN A 206 -13.95 -9.66 2.47
C ASN A 206 -14.72 -9.46 1.16
N ILE A 207 -14.03 -9.33 0.05
CA ILE A 207 -14.63 -9.10 -1.26
C ILE A 207 -14.84 -10.39 -2.07
N GLY A 208 -14.70 -11.57 -1.45
CA GLY A 208 -14.91 -12.85 -2.12
C GLY A 208 -13.73 -13.27 -3.02
N MET A 209 -12.49 -13.18 -2.52
CA MET A 209 -11.32 -13.62 -3.31
C MET A 209 -11.12 -15.13 -3.29
N PHE A 210 -11.58 -15.81 -2.22
CA PHE A 210 -11.52 -17.26 -2.05
C PHE A 210 -12.76 -17.78 -1.31
N ASN A 211 -13.06 -19.07 -1.46
CA ASN A 211 -14.05 -19.82 -0.68
C ASN A 211 -13.67 -21.31 -0.70
N ILE A 212 -12.50 -21.63 -0.14
CA ILE A 212 -11.92 -22.97 -0.22
C ILE A 212 -12.86 -23.99 0.43
N GLY A 213 -13.23 -25.03 -0.31
CA GLY A 213 -14.13 -26.06 0.18
C GLY A 213 -15.54 -25.60 0.52
N GLY A 214 -15.94 -24.38 0.13
CA GLY A 214 -17.26 -23.81 0.46
C GLY A 214 -17.42 -23.35 1.91
N THR A 215 -16.34 -23.27 2.69
CA THR A 215 -16.35 -22.94 4.12
C THR A 215 -16.05 -21.46 4.41
N GLY A 216 -15.70 -20.68 3.40
CA GLY A 216 -15.24 -19.30 3.52
C GLY A 216 -13.73 -19.19 3.69
N ASP A 217 -12.98 -20.29 3.71
CA ASP A 217 -11.55 -20.30 3.97
C ASP A 217 -10.74 -19.62 2.86
N TYR A 218 -9.60 -19.08 3.29
CA TYR A 218 -8.56 -18.46 2.47
C TYR A 218 -7.23 -19.21 2.61
N PRO A 219 -6.32 -19.13 1.63
CA PRO A 219 -5.03 -19.81 1.73
C PRO A 219 -4.13 -19.21 2.80
N GLU A 220 -3.38 -20.04 3.52
CA GLU A 220 -2.29 -19.59 4.38
C GLU A 220 -1.08 -19.12 3.55
N PRO A 221 -0.42 -18.07 3.99
CA PRO A 221 -0.66 -17.16 5.14
C PRO A 221 -1.48 -15.92 4.73
N ASN A 222 -2.57 -16.07 4.01
CA ASN A 222 -3.32 -14.98 3.38
C ASN A 222 -4.79 -14.96 3.81
N ARG A 223 -5.04 -15.25 5.10
CA ARG A 223 -6.38 -15.30 5.69
C ARG A 223 -6.93 -13.94 6.16
N GLY A 224 -6.21 -12.86 5.92
CA GLY A 224 -6.63 -11.52 6.31
C GLY A 224 -6.61 -11.28 7.81
N LEU A 225 -7.58 -10.52 8.31
CA LEU A 225 -7.67 -10.14 9.72
C LEU A 225 -7.80 -11.36 10.66
N PHE A 226 -8.34 -12.47 10.16
CA PHE A 226 -8.42 -13.75 10.89
C PHE A 226 -7.07 -14.20 11.47
N GLU A 227 -5.95 -13.93 10.79
CA GLU A 227 -4.61 -14.32 11.27
C GLU A 227 -4.26 -13.69 12.62
N LEU A 228 -4.88 -12.56 12.96
CA LEU A 228 -4.67 -11.85 14.22
C LEU A 228 -5.77 -12.16 15.26
N THR A 229 -7.00 -12.32 14.81
CA THR A 229 -8.16 -12.41 15.71
C THR A 229 -8.61 -13.84 16.00
N GLY A 230 -8.38 -14.77 15.07
CA GLY A 230 -8.95 -16.11 15.11
C GLY A 230 -10.48 -16.17 14.96
N ALA A 231 -11.15 -15.04 14.76
CA ALA A 231 -12.60 -14.98 14.59
C ALA A 231 -12.99 -15.33 13.16
N ALA A 232 -13.87 -16.33 12.98
CA ALA A 232 -14.27 -16.79 11.64
C ALA A 232 -14.84 -15.67 10.76
N ALA A 233 -15.57 -14.72 11.34
CA ALA A 233 -16.12 -13.56 10.62
C ALA A 233 -15.05 -12.65 10.01
N ASP A 234 -13.81 -12.71 10.49
CA ASP A 234 -12.69 -11.90 10.00
C ASP A 234 -11.89 -12.60 8.89
N MET A 235 -12.32 -13.80 8.47
CA MET A 235 -11.67 -14.54 7.40
C MET A 235 -11.75 -13.79 6.07
N GLY A 236 -10.60 -13.60 5.43
CA GLY A 236 -10.50 -12.92 4.16
C GLY A 236 -10.75 -11.41 4.20
N GLN A 237 -10.81 -10.81 5.41
CA GLN A 237 -10.95 -9.37 5.54
C GLN A 237 -9.61 -8.65 5.38
N PHE A 238 -9.57 -7.72 4.43
CA PHE A 238 -8.44 -6.86 4.13
C PHE A 238 -8.87 -5.39 4.09
N ARG A 239 -7.92 -4.50 4.36
CA ARG A 239 -8.14 -3.06 4.25
C ARG A 239 -8.41 -2.67 2.79
N ALA A 240 -9.35 -1.75 2.56
CA ALA A 240 -9.49 -1.08 1.27
C ALA A 240 -8.27 -0.17 1.05
N PRO A 241 -7.44 -0.42 -0.01
CA PRO A 241 -6.30 0.44 -0.30
C PRO A 241 -6.75 1.79 -0.86
N SER A 242 -5.86 2.79 -0.78
CA SER A 242 -6.08 4.04 -1.52
C SER A 242 -6.14 3.76 -3.03
N LEU A 243 -7.07 4.40 -3.72
CA LEU A 243 -7.17 4.33 -5.18
C LEU A 243 -6.40 5.44 -5.90
N ARG A 244 -5.74 6.33 -5.15
CA ARG A 244 -4.86 7.33 -5.76
C ARG A 244 -3.72 6.64 -6.49
N ASN A 245 -3.50 7.04 -7.75
CA ASN A 245 -2.52 6.43 -8.65
C ASN A 245 -2.75 4.94 -8.95
N ALA A 246 -3.95 4.40 -8.74
CA ALA A 246 -4.23 2.98 -8.94
C ALA A 246 -3.87 2.49 -10.35
N GLU A 247 -3.97 3.33 -11.39
CA GLU A 247 -3.55 3.00 -12.76
C GLU A 247 -2.07 2.55 -12.86
N LEU A 248 -1.21 3.03 -11.95
CA LEU A 248 0.24 2.75 -11.96
C LEU A 248 0.64 1.57 -11.06
N THR A 249 -0.29 1.00 -10.29
CA THR A 249 0.03 0.05 -9.20
C THR A 249 -0.39 -1.38 -9.48
N ALA A 250 -0.58 -1.75 -10.75
CA ALA A 250 -0.84 -3.13 -11.14
C ALA A 250 0.34 -4.05 -10.72
N PRO A 251 0.07 -5.35 -10.40
CA PRO A 251 -1.24 -6.00 -10.30
C PRO A 251 -1.96 -5.71 -8.98
N TYR A 252 -3.25 -6.00 -8.89
CA TYR A 252 -4.14 -5.57 -7.82
C TYR A 252 -4.50 -6.68 -6.84
N PHE A 253 -5.15 -6.28 -5.73
CA PHE A 253 -5.51 -7.05 -4.54
C PHE A 253 -4.31 -7.43 -3.68
N HIS A 254 -4.60 -7.98 -2.50
CA HIS A 254 -3.57 -8.39 -1.54
C HIS A 254 -2.65 -9.51 -2.05
N ASP A 255 -3.11 -10.27 -3.05
CA ASP A 255 -2.39 -11.39 -3.66
C ASP A 255 -1.91 -11.10 -5.10
N GLY A 256 -2.12 -9.87 -5.60
CA GLY A 256 -1.72 -9.47 -6.95
C GLY A 256 -2.42 -10.26 -8.07
N SER A 257 -3.60 -10.83 -7.82
CA SER A 257 -4.25 -11.74 -8.76
C SER A 257 -4.96 -11.06 -9.94
N ALA A 258 -5.24 -9.76 -9.87
CA ALA A 258 -5.82 -9.02 -10.99
C ALA A 258 -4.73 -8.23 -11.74
N PRO A 259 -4.45 -8.57 -13.01
CA PRO A 259 -3.33 -7.97 -13.75
C PRO A 259 -3.62 -6.56 -14.26
N THR A 260 -4.88 -6.16 -14.38
CA THR A 260 -5.29 -4.85 -14.91
C THR A 260 -6.36 -4.21 -14.04
N LEU A 261 -6.52 -2.89 -14.17
CA LEU A 261 -7.56 -2.14 -13.46
C LEU A 261 -8.97 -2.61 -13.86
N GLU A 262 -9.16 -2.93 -15.12
CA GLU A 262 -10.39 -3.51 -15.67
C GLU A 262 -10.70 -4.85 -15.00
N ALA A 263 -9.70 -5.73 -14.87
CA ALA A 263 -9.85 -7.02 -14.17
C ALA A 263 -10.19 -6.83 -12.69
N ALA A 264 -9.60 -5.84 -12.02
CA ALA A 264 -9.92 -5.53 -10.64
C ALA A 264 -11.37 -5.03 -10.48
N VAL A 265 -11.85 -4.18 -11.38
CA VAL A 265 -13.27 -3.75 -11.41
C VAL A 265 -14.18 -4.95 -11.67
N GLN A 266 -13.82 -5.83 -12.61
CA GLN A 266 -14.62 -7.01 -12.95
C GLN A 266 -14.78 -7.96 -11.76
N VAL A 267 -13.76 -8.17 -10.92
CA VAL A 267 -13.88 -8.99 -9.69
C VAL A 267 -14.98 -8.46 -8.77
N HIS A 268 -15.10 -7.15 -8.60
CA HIS A 268 -16.16 -6.56 -7.78
C HIS A 268 -17.55 -6.75 -8.42
N VAL A 269 -17.65 -6.58 -9.74
CA VAL A 269 -18.91 -6.75 -10.49
C VAL A 269 -19.38 -8.21 -10.55
N GLN A 270 -18.45 -9.15 -10.53
CA GLN A 270 -18.75 -10.58 -10.48
C GLN A 270 -19.00 -11.10 -9.05
N HIS A 271 -19.02 -10.22 -8.08
CA HIS A 271 -19.24 -10.51 -6.65
C HIS A 271 -18.15 -11.43 -6.07
N GLY A 272 -16.92 -11.26 -6.53
CA GLY A 272 -15.74 -12.01 -6.11
C GLY A 272 -14.94 -12.57 -7.27
N ARG A 273 -13.80 -13.22 -6.98
CA ARG A 273 -12.94 -13.82 -7.97
C ARG A 273 -13.36 -15.25 -8.26
N GLU A 274 -13.56 -15.62 -9.52
CA GLU A 274 -13.79 -17.01 -9.89
C GLU A 274 -12.52 -17.86 -9.71
N VAL A 275 -12.61 -18.93 -8.91
CA VAL A 275 -11.56 -19.93 -8.72
C VAL A 275 -12.15 -21.31 -9.03
N GLY A 276 -12.19 -21.63 -10.33
CA GLY A 276 -12.93 -22.81 -10.83
C GLY A 276 -12.26 -24.15 -10.58
N ASN A 277 -10.94 -24.19 -10.35
CA ASN A 277 -10.19 -25.43 -10.17
C ASN A 277 -8.93 -25.25 -9.30
N GLY A 278 -8.29 -26.37 -8.94
CA GLY A 278 -7.07 -26.40 -8.15
C GLY A 278 -7.30 -26.39 -6.64
N LEU A 279 -6.20 -26.25 -5.89
CA LEU A 279 -6.18 -26.34 -4.43
C LEU A 279 -7.10 -25.32 -3.73
N TYR A 280 -7.31 -24.17 -4.35
CA TYR A 280 -8.07 -23.04 -3.78
C TYR A 280 -9.45 -22.88 -4.45
N ALA A 281 -9.92 -23.90 -5.19
CA ALA A 281 -11.22 -23.85 -5.87
C ALA A 281 -12.38 -23.71 -4.87
N GLY A 282 -13.40 -22.94 -5.28
CA GLY A 282 -14.62 -22.74 -4.54
C GLY A 282 -15.49 -21.64 -5.17
N ASP A 283 -16.80 -21.73 -4.97
CA ASP A 283 -17.73 -20.67 -5.40
C ASP A 283 -17.65 -19.49 -4.43
N VAL A 284 -16.90 -18.48 -4.83
CA VAL A 284 -16.66 -17.27 -4.00
C VAL A 284 -17.94 -16.45 -3.76
N ARG A 285 -18.95 -16.58 -4.63
CA ARG A 285 -20.25 -15.92 -4.46
C ARG A 285 -20.99 -16.45 -3.22
N ALA A 286 -20.76 -17.71 -2.89
CA ALA A 286 -21.32 -18.37 -1.71
C ALA A 286 -20.44 -18.23 -0.44
N ASN A 287 -19.37 -17.41 -0.47
CA ASN A 287 -18.55 -17.23 0.72
C ASN A 287 -19.37 -16.61 1.87
N PRO A 288 -19.47 -17.32 3.02
CA PRO A 288 -20.34 -16.90 4.13
C PRO A 288 -19.85 -15.65 4.86
N PHE A 289 -18.59 -15.25 4.67
CA PHE A 289 -17.96 -14.10 5.33
C PHE A 289 -17.78 -12.90 4.38
N LYS A 290 -18.26 -13.01 3.14
CA LYS A 290 -18.19 -11.93 2.15
C LYS A 290 -19.01 -10.72 2.59
N ASP A 291 -18.46 -9.53 2.40
CA ASP A 291 -19.17 -8.28 2.68
C ASP A 291 -20.43 -8.18 1.79
N PRO A 292 -21.63 -8.01 2.37
CA PRO A 292 -22.88 -7.99 1.63
C PRO A 292 -23.01 -6.81 0.66
N LEU A 293 -22.17 -5.77 0.79
CA LEU A 293 -22.13 -4.67 -0.18
C LEU A 293 -21.66 -5.15 -1.56
N ILE A 294 -20.81 -6.16 -1.61
CA ILE A 294 -20.30 -6.71 -2.87
C ILE A 294 -21.42 -7.32 -3.72
N ASP A 295 -22.38 -7.99 -3.09
CA ASP A 295 -23.53 -8.60 -3.81
C ASP A 295 -24.53 -7.60 -4.36
N ARG A 296 -24.40 -6.32 -4.00
CA ARG A 296 -25.29 -5.24 -4.44
C ARG A 296 -24.75 -4.45 -5.63
N ILE A 297 -23.51 -4.73 -6.07
CA ILE A 297 -22.88 -4.08 -7.21
C ILE A 297 -23.53 -4.62 -8.49
N ASP A 298 -24.12 -3.71 -9.30
CA ASP A 298 -24.75 -4.06 -10.58
C ASP A 298 -24.35 -3.06 -11.66
N LEU A 299 -23.31 -3.41 -12.44
CA LEU A 299 -22.72 -2.56 -13.47
C LEU A 299 -22.73 -3.26 -14.83
N SER A 300 -23.30 -2.60 -15.82
CA SER A 300 -23.13 -3.00 -17.23
C SER A 300 -21.67 -2.85 -17.68
N GLU A 301 -21.31 -3.43 -18.82
CA GLU A 301 -19.98 -3.24 -19.43
C GLU A 301 -19.68 -1.76 -19.70
N ALA A 302 -20.69 -0.98 -20.13
CA ALA A 302 -20.54 0.46 -20.33
C ALA A 302 -20.26 1.20 -19.00
N ASP A 303 -20.94 0.84 -17.91
CA ASP A 303 -20.68 1.40 -16.58
C ASP A 303 -19.26 1.06 -16.10
N GLN A 304 -18.80 -0.17 -16.34
CA GLN A 304 -17.43 -0.59 -15.98
C GLN A 304 -16.38 0.23 -16.74
N ALA A 305 -16.59 0.47 -18.04
CA ALA A 305 -15.69 1.30 -18.84
C ALA A 305 -15.68 2.76 -18.37
N ASP A 306 -16.83 3.32 -18.00
CA ASP A 306 -16.94 4.67 -17.43
C ASP A 306 -16.25 4.74 -16.05
N LEU A 307 -16.44 3.73 -15.19
CA LEU A 307 -15.79 3.65 -13.89
C LEU A 307 -14.26 3.56 -14.00
N VAL A 308 -13.74 2.75 -14.92
CA VAL A 308 -12.30 2.66 -15.19
C VAL A 308 -11.75 3.99 -15.70
N ALA A 309 -12.49 4.70 -16.58
CA ALA A 309 -12.10 6.03 -17.04
C ALA A 309 -11.98 7.01 -15.87
N PHE A 310 -12.93 6.98 -14.93
CA PHE A 310 -12.82 7.79 -13.71
C PHE A 310 -11.63 7.40 -12.84
N LEU A 311 -11.41 6.11 -12.57
CA LEU A 311 -10.28 5.64 -11.77
C LEU A 311 -8.92 6.09 -12.32
N LYS A 312 -8.77 6.16 -13.65
CA LYS A 312 -7.57 6.70 -14.31
C LYS A 312 -7.39 8.20 -14.06
N THR A 313 -8.44 8.96 -13.78
CA THR A 313 -8.31 10.38 -13.39
C THR A 313 -7.66 10.60 -12.03
N LEU A 314 -7.54 9.56 -11.20
CA LEU A 314 -6.90 9.61 -9.89
C LEU A 314 -5.37 9.54 -9.97
N THR A 315 -4.82 9.42 -11.19
CA THR A 315 -3.39 9.35 -11.45
C THR A 315 -2.76 10.75 -11.47
N ASP A 316 -1.75 10.92 -10.64
CA ASP A 316 -0.86 12.08 -10.61
C ASP A 316 0.50 11.68 -11.19
N ALA A 317 0.69 11.94 -12.48
CA ALA A 317 1.90 11.55 -13.20
C ALA A 317 3.17 12.25 -12.67
N SER A 318 3.02 13.36 -11.93
CA SER A 318 4.15 14.08 -11.37
C SER A 318 4.91 13.28 -10.30
N VAL A 319 4.23 12.35 -9.63
CA VAL A 319 4.82 11.52 -8.56
C VAL A 319 6.00 10.70 -9.07
N ALA A 320 5.89 10.12 -10.27
CA ALA A 320 6.91 9.25 -10.85
C ALA A 320 8.23 9.98 -11.17
N SER A 321 8.17 11.27 -11.46
CA SER A 321 9.31 12.07 -11.92
C SER A 321 9.70 13.22 -10.98
N HIS A 322 9.06 13.32 -9.81
CA HIS A 322 9.30 14.46 -8.92
C HIS A 322 10.71 14.41 -8.31
N PRO A 323 11.56 15.45 -8.48
CA PRO A 323 12.95 15.41 -8.03
C PRO A 323 13.14 15.14 -6.53
N ARG A 324 12.18 15.55 -5.70
CA ARG A 324 12.19 15.28 -4.24
C ARG A 324 12.07 13.81 -3.89
N PHE A 325 11.52 13.00 -4.80
CA PHE A 325 11.28 11.57 -4.61
C PHE A 325 12.32 10.71 -5.33
N ALA A 326 13.11 11.31 -6.22
CA ALA A 326 14.11 10.61 -7.01
C ALA A 326 15.23 10.00 -6.16
N ASN A 327 15.87 8.96 -6.71
CA ASN A 327 17.03 8.33 -6.10
C ASN A 327 18.17 9.37 -5.95
N PRO A 328 18.66 9.65 -4.72
CA PRO A 328 19.73 10.64 -4.50
C PRO A 328 21.10 10.16 -4.96
N PHE A 329 21.27 8.88 -5.29
CA PHE A 329 22.49 8.28 -5.80
C PHE A 329 22.50 8.16 -7.33
N ALA A 330 21.38 8.42 -7.99
CA ALA A 330 21.35 8.46 -9.45
C ALA A 330 22.02 9.74 -9.96
N PRO A 331 22.76 9.66 -11.10
CA PRO A 331 23.45 10.79 -11.69
C PRO A 331 22.48 11.88 -12.18
#